data_3a146a52ce146dcc3d0cc7e6a3fef0a7
#
_entry.id   3a146a52ce146dcc3d0cc7e6a3fef0a7
#
_cell.length_a   1.000
_cell.length_b   1.000
_cell.length_c   1.000
_cell.angle_alpha   90.00
_cell.angle_beta   90.00
_cell.angle_gamma   90.00
#
_symmetry.space_group_name_H-M   'P 1'
#
loop_
_entity.id
_entity.type
_entity.pdbx_description
1 polymer ?
#
loop_
_entity_poly.entity_id
_entity_poly.type
_entity_poly.pdbx_seq_one_letter_code
_entity_poly.pdbx_strand_id
1 'polypeptide(L)'
;MSNKKVKAIYSHTIGVVAMEGRGFSNPVDLAISSENRIYVLSRTNPEQPEGIRIGICNMDSEYFGDFGEYGTGRGQFIWPTALAIDEDDNVYLADEHSSRISIFDKTGKFIDCWGEFGNAKGLINGPSGICFDSSYNLLVVDQFNNRVQKFTKEGKYLDSWGSKGNMEGQFNLPWGISVTANGEILVADWGNNRVQKFSPTGDISESYGTFENTGKCFNRPSSAVQDREGFVYVADWGNERVQIIDNDGNHFQELKGDSGLSPWAEQFFEANKDQAIARSKSNLEPKVDPEIQAPYEISARIEKYFWGPASIKLTSNGELLIVETNRHRIQVYSII
;
A
#
# COMPACT_ATOMS: atom_id res chain seq x y z
N MET A 1 -7.33 6.72 32.85
CA MET A 1 -7.39 5.84 31.67
C MET A 1 -6.01 5.20 31.54
N SER A 2 -5.93 3.87 31.49
CA SER A 2 -4.64 3.15 31.41
C SER A 2 -4.01 3.47 30.05
N ASN A 3 -2.82 4.09 30.03
CA ASN A 3 -2.00 4.25 28.85
C ASN A 3 -1.55 2.86 28.38
N LYS A 4 -2.42 2.15 27.65
CA LYS A 4 -2.04 0.95 26.94
C LYS A 4 -1.09 1.39 25.82
N LYS A 5 0.19 1.12 25.98
CA LYS A 5 1.17 1.39 24.92
C LYS A 5 0.89 0.40 23.81
N VAL A 6 0.34 0.87 22.69
CA VAL A 6 0.26 0.08 21.47
C VAL A 6 1.70 -0.19 21.00
N LYS A 7 2.01 -1.43 20.69
CA LYS A 7 3.30 -1.82 20.16
C LYS A 7 3.09 -2.77 18.99
N ALA A 8 3.62 -2.41 17.84
CA ALA A 8 3.66 -3.29 16.69
C ALA A 8 4.90 -4.18 16.77
N ILE A 9 4.71 -5.49 16.72
CA ILE A 9 5.78 -6.50 16.78
C ILE A 9 5.73 -7.32 15.50
N TYR A 10 6.91 -7.54 14.88
CA TYR A 10 7.04 -8.43 13.72
C TYR A 10 6.51 -9.82 14.05
N SER A 11 5.70 -10.35 13.17
CA SER A 11 5.10 -11.69 13.26
C SER A 11 5.75 -12.64 12.26
N HIS A 12 5.55 -12.38 10.96
CA HIS A 12 6.06 -13.23 9.89
C HIS A 12 6.11 -12.48 8.56
N THR A 13 6.63 -13.14 7.53
CA THR A 13 6.72 -12.66 6.16
C THR A 13 5.90 -13.53 5.23
N ILE A 14 5.23 -12.91 4.25
CA ILE A 14 4.53 -13.58 3.14
C ILE A 14 5.20 -13.18 1.83
N GLY A 15 5.42 -14.13 0.94
CA GLY A 15 5.93 -13.86 -0.40
C GLY A 15 7.39 -14.25 -0.61
N VAL A 16 7.71 -14.33 -1.86
CA VAL A 16 9.05 -14.53 -2.43
C VAL A 16 9.01 -13.94 -3.83
N VAL A 17 10.17 -13.56 -4.38
CA VAL A 17 10.23 -13.06 -5.75
C VAL A 17 9.81 -14.16 -6.75
N ALA A 18 8.83 -13.84 -7.60
CA ALA A 18 8.44 -14.69 -8.74
C ALA A 18 7.74 -13.83 -9.79
N MET A 19 8.11 -14.04 -11.05
CA MET A 19 7.47 -13.38 -12.20
C MET A 19 6.12 -14.03 -12.53
N GLU A 20 6.01 -15.34 -12.30
CA GLU A 20 4.82 -16.15 -12.54
C GLU A 20 4.54 -17.07 -11.36
N GLY A 21 3.28 -17.48 -11.19
CA GLY A 21 2.86 -18.44 -10.17
C GLY A 21 3.05 -17.89 -8.74
N ARG A 22 3.46 -18.76 -7.84
CA ARG A 22 3.54 -18.48 -6.41
C ARG A 22 4.68 -17.53 -6.05
N GLY A 23 4.33 -16.29 -5.76
CA GLY A 23 5.25 -15.22 -5.37
C GLY A 23 4.79 -13.86 -5.90
N PHE A 24 5.59 -12.83 -5.67
CA PHE A 24 5.28 -11.45 -6.07
C PHE A 24 6.42 -10.87 -6.89
N SER A 25 6.10 -9.93 -7.78
CA SER A 25 7.07 -9.16 -8.52
C SER A 25 6.78 -7.68 -8.38
N ASN A 26 7.62 -6.98 -7.62
CA ASN A 26 7.43 -5.57 -7.26
C ASN A 26 5.99 -5.27 -6.77
N PRO A 27 5.54 -5.90 -5.67
CA PRO A 27 4.20 -5.66 -5.14
C PRO A 27 4.06 -4.18 -4.74
N VAL A 28 2.91 -3.57 -5.03
CA VAL A 28 2.67 -2.14 -4.79
C VAL A 28 1.49 -1.87 -3.88
N ASP A 29 0.50 -2.76 -3.86
CA ASP A 29 -0.67 -2.66 -2.97
C ASP A 29 -1.23 -4.05 -2.68
N LEU A 30 -2.10 -4.14 -1.69
CA LEU A 30 -2.90 -5.32 -1.40
C LEU A 30 -4.31 -4.94 -0.95
N ALA A 31 -5.24 -5.88 -1.09
CA ALA A 31 -6.56 -5.80 -0.50
C ALA A 31 -6.94 -7.14 0.14
N ILE A 32 -7.80 -7.10 1.17
CA ILE A 32 -8.18 -8.28 1.96
C ILE A 32 -9.68 -8.47 1.85
N SER A 33 -10.11 -9.67 1.44
CA SER A 33 -11.54 -10.01 1.31
C SER A 33 -12.17 -10.41 2.64
N SER A 34 -13.50 -10.55 2.64
CA SER A 34 -14.28 -11.04 3.77
C SER A 34 -13.88 -12.47 4.19
N GLU A 35 -13.37 -13.28 3.25
CA GLU A 35 -12.87 -14.65 3.46
C GLU A 35 -11.38 -14.68 3.87
N ASN A 36 -10.77 -13.54 4.24
CA ASN A 36 -9.34 -13.41 4.56
C ASN A 36 -8.40 -13.80 3.42
N ARG A 37 -8.85 -13.68 2.16
CA ARG A 37 -7.97 -13.75 1.00
C ARG A 37 -7.24 -12.43 0.85
N ILE A 38 -5.94 -12.51 0.58
CA ILE A 38 -5.07 -11.37 0.31
C ILE A 38 -4.82 -11.32 -1.19
N TYR A 39 -5.29 -10.27 -1.83
CA TYR A 39 -5.03 -9.98 -3.23
C TYR A 39 -3.84 -9.02 -3.29
N VAL A 40 -2.75 -9.45 -3.92
CA VAL A 40 -1.49 -8.71 -3.94
C VAL A 40 -1.21 -8.23 -5.35
N LEU A 41 -1.20 -6.92 -5.53
CA LEU A 41 -0.95 -6.27 -6.81
C LEU A 41 0.54 -6.18 -7.08
N SER A 42 1.00 -6.86 -8.10
CA SER A 42 2.37 -6.80 -8.62
C SER A 42 2.46 -5.89 -9.83
N ARG A 43 3.52 -5.05 -9.89
CA ARG A 43 3.74 -4.09 -10.96
C ARG A 43 5.22 -4.07 -11.36
N THR A 44 5.56 -4.83 -12.37
CA THR A 44 6.91 -4.82 -12.96
C THR A 44 7.07 -3.76 -14.04
N ASN A 45 8.28 -3.65 -14.58
CA ASN A 45 8.53 -2.90 -15.81
C ASN A 45 7.70 -3.50 -16.95
N PRO A 46 7.07 -2.69 -17.84
CA PRO A 46 6.38 -3.15 -19.04
C PRO A 46 7.20 -4.05 -19.99
N GLU A 47 8.53 -4.07 -19.86
CA GLU A 47 9.40 -5.02 -20.56
C GLU A 47 9.33 -6.46 -19.99
N GLN A 48 8.70 -6.63 -18.83
CA GLN A 48 8.45 -7.90 -18.13
C GLN A 48 6.97 -8.01 -17.77
N PRO A 49 6.08 -8.07 -18.77
CA PRO A 49 4.62 -7.94 -18.57
C PRO A 49 4.02 -9.08 -17.75
N GLU A 50 4.65 -10.27 -17.72
CA GLU A 50 4.18 -11.43 -16.96
C GLU A 50 4.15 -11.17 -15.45
N GLY A 51 4.97 -10.24 -14.96
CA GLY A 51 4.97 -9.84 -13.55
C GLY A 51 3.89 -8.82 -13.18
N ILE A 52 3.09 -8.32 -14.15
CA ILE A 52 1.99 -7.39 -13.92
C ILE A 52 0.71 -8.18 -13.70
N ARG A 53 0.37 -8.48 -12.45
CA ARG A 53 -0.71 -9.38 -12.08
C ARG A 53 -1.20 -9.17 -10.64
N ILE A 54 -2.30 -9.81 -10.30
CA ILE A 54 -2.81 -9.90 -8.93
C ILE A 54 -2.66 -11.35 -8.46
N GLY A 55 -1.79 -11.59 -7.48
CA GLY A 55 -1.66 -12.89 -6.81
C GLY A 55 -2.64 -13.02 -5.66
N ILE A 56 -3.15 -14.23 -5.40
CA ILE A 56 -4.09 -14.51 -4.31
C ILE A 56 -3.43 -15.45 -3.31
N CYS A 57 -3.36 -15.04 -2.05
CA CYS A 57 -2.86 -15.86 -0.95
C CYS A 57 -3.68 -15.64 0.34
N ASN A 58 -3.24 -16.21 1.46
CA ASN A 58 -3.76 -15.92 2.80
C ASN A 58 -2.60 -15.68 3.79
N MET A 59 -2.94 -15.43 5.06
CA MET A 59 -1.97 -15.19 6.13
C MET A 59 -1.05 -16.38 6.39
N ASP A 60 -1.50 -17.60 6.11
CA ASP A 60 -0.72 -18.84 6.25
C ASP A 60 0.16 -19.13 5.03
N SER A 61 0.27 -18.18 4.09
CA SER A 61 1.02 -18.33 2.84
C SER A 61 0.50 -19.44 1.93
N GLU A 62 -0.78 -19.80 2.00
CA GLU A 62 -1.39 -20.65 0.97
C GLU A 62 -1.60 -19.81 -0.31
N TYR A 63 -1.30 -20.38 -1.45
CA TYR A 63 -1.46 -19.73 -2.75
C TYR A 63 -2.70 -20.28 -3.47
N PHE A 64 -3.56 -19.37 -3.97
CA PHE A 64 -4.84 -19.69 -4.62
C PHE A 64 -4.87 -19.37 -6.10
N GLY A 65 -3.74 -18.98 -6.67
CA GLY A 65 -3.62 -18.58 -8.06
C GLY A 65 -3.36 -17.10 -8.25
N ASP A 66 -3.38 -16.66 -9.48
CA ASP A 66 -3.25 -15.26 -9.87
C ASP A 66 -4.12 -14.96 -11.09
N PHE A 67 -4.32 -13.69 -11.35
CA PHE A 67 -5.04 -13.21 -12.52
C PHE A 67 -4.55 -11.83 -12.94
N GLY A 68 -5.00 -11.38 -14.09
CA GLY A 68 -4.64 -10.13 -14.71
C GLY A 68 -3.76 -10.33 -15.91
N GLU A 69 -3.84 -9.40 -16.84
CA GLU A 69 -3.13 -9.44 -18.10
C GLU A 69 -2.65 -8.03 -18.47
N TYR A 70 -1.42 -7.94 -18.95
CA TYR A 70 -0.85 -6.70 -19.43
C TYR A 70 -1.52 -6.26 -20.75
N GLY A 71 -1.96 -5.00 -20.82
CA GLY A 71 -2.53 -4.44 -22.05
C GLY A 71 -3.52 -3.32 -21.80
N THR A 72 -4.13 -2.83 -22.90
CA THR A 72 -5.10 -1.72 -22.90
C THR A 72 -6.55 -2.17 -23.04
N GLY A 73 -6.78 -3.46 -23.28
CA GLY A 73 -8.13 -4.04 -23.43
C GLY A 73 -8.95 -3.98 -22.14
N ARG A 74 -10.22 -4.37 -22.24
CA ARG A 74 -11.07 -4.50 -21.06
C ARG A 74 -10.58 -5.66 -20.19
N GLY A 75 -10.36 -5.42 -18.90
CA GLY A 75 -9.79 -6.39 -17.97
C GLY A 75 -8.26 -6.52 -18.02
N GLN A 76 -7.60 -5.82 -18.95
CA GLN A 76 -6.14 -5.68 -18.98
C GLN A 76 -5.72 -4.37 -18.29
N PHE A 77 -4.48 -4.30 -17.82
CA PHE A 77 -3.91 -3.12 -17.18
C PHE A 77 -2.40 -2.99 -17.48
N ILE A 78 -1.89 -1.76 -17.46
CA ILE A 78 -0.49 -1.43 -17.81
C ILE A 78 0.29 -0.97 -16.59
N TRP A 79 -0.26 -0.01 -15.84
CA TRP A 79 0.40 0.61 -14.70
C TRP A 79 -0.54 0.62 -13.49
N PRO A 80 -0.86 -0.58 -12.96
CA PRO A 80 -1.79 -0.68 -11.86
C PRO A 80 -1.18 -0.09 -10.58
N THR A 81 -1.99 0.57 -9.76
CA THR A 81 -1.54 1.34 -8.59
C THR A 81 -2.17 0.90 -7.29
N ALA A 82 -3.43 0.54 -7.28
CA ALA A 82 -4.15 0.23 -6.05
C ALA A 82 -5.27 -0.78 -6.24
N LEU A 83 -5.62 -1.46 -5.13
CA LEU A 83 -6.74 -2.40 -5.02
C LEU A 83 -7.72 -1.96 -3.93
N ALA A 84 -9.00 -2.21 -4.17
CA ALA A 84 -10.06 -2.18 -3.16
C ALA A 84 -11.01 -3.38 -3.37
N ILE A 85 -11.71 -3.79 -2.31
CA ILE A 85 -12.68 -4.89 -2.35
C ILE A 85 -14.02 -4.38 -1.84
N ASP A 86 -15.10 -4.72 -2.52
CA ASP A 86 -16.46 -4.37 -2.12
C ASP A 86 -17.08 -5.45 -1.20
N GLU A 87 -18.35 -5.25 -0.79
CA GLU A 87 -19.09 -6.17 0.08
C GLU A 87 -19.39 -7.54 -0.53
N ASP A 88 -19.29 -7.67 -1.85
CA ASP A 88 -19.48 -8.91 -2.60
C ASP A 88 -18.15 -9.62 -2.91
N ASP A 89 -17.06 -9.12 -2.33
CA ASP A 89 -15.67 -9.55 -2.59
C ASP A 89 -15.21 -9.33 -4.05
N ASN A 90 -15.84 -8.38 -4.79
CA ASN A 90 -15.31 -7.97 -6.08
C ASN A 90 -14.07 -7.10 -5.91
N VAL A 91 -13.08 -7.33 -6.75
CA VAL A 91 -11.77 -6.66 -6.73
C VAL A 91 -11.77 -5.50 -7.71
N TYR A 92 -11.59 -4.28 -7.18
CA TYR A 92 -11.43 -3.05 -7.94
C TYR A 92 -9.96 -2.73 -8.08
N LEU A 93 -9.52 -2.47 -9.31
CA LEU A 93 -8.14 -2.14 -9.63
C LEU A 93 -8.07 -0.76 -10.30
N ALA A 94 -7.25 0.13 -9.75
CA ALA A 94 -6.90 1.40 -10.37
C ALA A 94 -5.69 1.23 -11.30
N ASP A 95 -5.80 1.73 -12.55
CA ASP A 95 -4.70 1.75 -13.52
C ASP A 95 -4.39 3.20 -13.91
N GLU A 96 -3.21 3.67 -13.46
CA GLU A 96 -2.73 5.04 -13.69
C GLU A 96 -2.63 5.35 -15.19
N HIS A 97 -2.08 4.41 -15.98
CA HIS A 97 -1.84 4.61 -17.41
C HIS A 97 -3.15 4.80 -18.20
N SER A 98 -4.14 3.97 -17.94
CA SER A 98 -5.42 4.01 -18.66
C SER A 98 -6.45 4.94 -18.03
N SER A 99 -6.13 5.56 -16.87
CA SER A 99 -7.05 6.40 -16.09
C SER A 99 -8.39 5.71 -15.83
N ARG A 100 -8.34 4.44 -15.44
CA ARG A 100 -9.48 3.53 -15.41
C ARG A 100 -9.52 2.73 -14.11
N ILE A 101 -10.73 2.37 -13.69
CA ILE A 101 -10.99 1.38 -12.65
C ILE A 101 -11.53 0.13 -13.34
N SER A 102 -10.87 -1.01 -13.15
CA SER A 102 -11.32 -2.33 -13.63
C SER A 102 -11.87 -3.14 -12.47
N ILE A 103 -12.93 -3.92 -12.73
CA ILE A 103 -13.66 -4.70 -11.72
C ILE A 103 -13.58 -6.17 -12.10
N PHE A 104 -13.19 -7.00 -11.13
CA PHE A 104 -13.09 -8.45 -11.26
C PHE A 104 -13.90 -9.11 -10.15
N ASP A 105 -14.42 -10.31 -10.38
CA ASP A 105 -14.97 -11.11 -9.30
C ASP A 105 -13.83 -11.69 -8.42
N LYS A 106 -14.18 -12.29 -7.29
CA LYS A 106 -13.22 -12.88 -6.35
C LYS A 106 -12.34 -13.99 -6.95
N THR A 107 -12.67 -14.53 -8.12
CA THR A 107 -11.87 -15.53 -8.85
C THR A 107 -10.94 -14.91 -9.89
N GLY A 108 -11.03 -13.59 -10.10
CA GLY A 108 -10.26 -12.86 -11.10
C GLY A 108 -10.92 -12.76 -12.48
N LYS A 109 -12.18 -13.19 -12.61
CA LYS A 109 -12.92 -13.00 -13.86
C LYS A 109 -13.35 -11.54 -14.01
N PHE A 110 -13.01 -10.95 -15.14
CA PHE A 110 -13.38 -9.57 -15.45
C PHE A 110 -14.92 -9.39 -15.49
N ILE A 111 -15.40 -8.36 -14.81
CA ILE A 111 -16.81 -7.97 -14.75
C ILE A 111 -17.04 -6.73 -15.63
N ASP A 112 -16.39 -5.60 -15.29
CA ASP A 112 -16.59 -4.32 -15.96
C ASP A 112 -15.40 -3.37 -15.74
N CYS A 113 -15.41 -2.23 -16.41
CA CYS A 113 -14.47 -1.13 -16.14
C CYS A 113 -15.10 0.21 -16.49
N TRP A 114 -14.66 1.24 -15.75
CA TRP A 114 -15.06 2.62 -15.99
C TRP A 114 -13.91 3.58 -15.71
N GLY A 115 -14.08 4.82 -16.09
CA GLY A 115 -13.08 5.90 -16.01
C GLY A 115 -12.66 6.37 -17.38
N GLU A 116 -12.45 7.67 -17.48
CA GLU A 116 -12.05 8.37 -18.69
C GLU A 116 -11.03 9.43 -18.31
N PHE A 117 -9.97 9.56 -19.12
CA PHE A 117 -8.90 10.55 -18.91
C PHE A 117 -9.43 11.99 -19.02
N GLY A 118 -9.08 12.82 -18.03
CA GLY A 118 -9.35 14.24 -18.07
C GLY A 118 -9.31 14.93 -16.72
N ASN A 119 -9.66 16.21 -16.69
CA ASN A 119 -9.62 17.07 -15.48
C ASN A 119 -11.01 17.58 -15.04
N ALA A 120 -12.06 17.38 -15.79
CA ALA A 120 -13.41 17.73 -15.37
C ALA A 120 -13.89 16.83 -14.22
N LYS A 121 -14.98 17.19 -13.55
CA LYS A 121 -15.63 16.36 -12.55
C LYS A 121 -16.06 15.03 -13.16
N GLY A 122 -15.71 13.93 -12.51
CA GLY A 122 -15.99 12.57 -13.01
C GLY A 122 -14.95 12.02 -13.98
N LEU A 123 -14.06 12.86 -14.55
CA LEU A 123 -12.91 12.41 -15.31
C LEU A 123 -11.68 12.21 -14.39
N ILE A 124 -10.79 11.30 -14.74
CA ILE A 124 -9.66 10.87 -13.90
C ILE A 124 -8.35 11.08 -14.65
N ASN A 125 -7.31 11.48 -13.93
CA ASN A 125 -5.95 11.57 -14.49
C ASN A 125 -4.96 10.91 -13.51
N GLY A 126 -4.58 9.68 -13.81
CA GLY A 126 -3.65 8.89 -13.01
C GLY A 126 -4.20 8.53 -11.61
N PRO A 127 -5.17 7.62 -11.50
CA PRO A 127 -5.63 7.14 -10.21
C PRO A 127 -4.49 6.41 -9.49
N SER A 128 -4.16 6.83 -8.25
CA SER A 128 -3.04 6.29 -7.48
C SER A 128 -3.47 5.47 -6.26
N GLY A 129 -4.60 5.80 -5.63
CA GLY A 129 -5.15 5.10 -4.49
C GLY A 129 -6.66 5.00 -4.56
N ILE A 130 -7.22 3.89 -4.12
CA ILE A 130 -8.67 3.67 -4.03
C ILE A 130 -9.05 2.98 -2.72
N CYS A 131 -10.21 3.33 -2.19
CA CYS A 131 -10.85 2.60 -1.08
C CYS A 131 -12.36 2.83 -1.08
N PHE A 132 -13.12 1.94 -0.44
CA PHE A 132 -14.55 2.13 -0.24
C PHE A 132 -14.82 2.90 1.05
N ASP A 133 -15.82 3.79 1.03
CA ASP A 133 -16.40 4.36 2.25
C ASP A 133 -17.42 3.39 2.87
N SER A 134 -17.97 3.76 4.04
CA SER A 134 -18.96 2.95 4.77
C SER A 134 -20.30 2.76 4.03
N SER A 135 -20.53 3.51 2.95
CA SER A 135 -21.70 3.39 2.08
C SER A 135 -21.38 2.66 0.77
N TYR A 136 -20.19 2.04 0.68
CA TYR A 136 -19.66 1.38 -0.50
C TYR A 136 -19.58 2.28 -1.75
N ASN A 137 -19.34 3.59 -1.54
CA ASN A 137 -18.89 4.45 -2.63
C ASN A 137 -17.37 4.35 -2.75
N LEU A 138 -16.86 4.36 -3.98
CA LEU A 138 -15.43 4.31 -4.23
C LEU A 138 -14.83 5.71 -4.15
N LEU A 139 -13.86 5.89 -3.25
CA LEU A 139 -12.99 7.05 -3.19
C LEU A 139 -11.78 6.80 -4.08
N VAL A 140 -11.46 7.76 -4.95
CA VAL A 140 -10.36 7.66 -5.91
C VAL A 140 -9.44 8.87 -5.73
N VAL A 141 -8.18 8.62 -5.46
CA VAL A 141 -7.14 9.65 -5.52
C VAL A 141 -6.80 9.92 -6.98
N ASP A 142 -7.23 11.07 -7.46
CA ASP A 142 -7.01 11.56 -8.81
C ASP A 142 -5.72 12.39 -8.84
N GLN A 143 -4.58 11.67 -8.84
CA GLN A 143 -3.25 12.14 -8.47
C GLN A 143 -2.81 13.39 -9.25
N PHE A 144 -2.83 13.33 -10.58
CA PHE A 144 -2.33 14.44 -11.41
C PHE A 144 -3.30 15.62 -11.45
N ASN A 145 -4.56 15.42 -11.04
CA ASN A 145 -5.53 16.50 -10.78
C ASN A 145 -5.47 17.02 -9.34
N ASN A 146 -4.65 16.41 -8.46
CA ASN A 146 -4.46 16.83 -7.06
C ASN A 146 -5.76 16.92 -6.27
N ARG A 147 -6.60 15.90 -6.36
CA ARG A 147 -7.91 15.84 -5.69
C ARG A 147 -8.27 14.41 -5.31
N VAL A 148 -9.27 14.25 -4.46
CA VAL A 148 -10.00 13.01 -4.26
C VAL A 148 -11.37 13.14 -4.91
N GLN A 149 -11.83 12.11 -5.59
CA GLN A 149 -13.18 12.03 -6.14
C GLN A 149 -13.93 10.84 -5.55
N LYS A 150 -15.23 10.99 -5.37
CA LYS A 150 -16.15 9.98 -4.87
C LYS A 150 -17.08 9.53 -5.98
N PHE A 151 -17.21 8.22 -6.17
CA PHE A 151 -18.04 7.59 -7.18
C PHE A 151 -18.92 6.50 -6.58
N THR A 152 -20.03 6.15 -7.26
CA THR A 152 -20.68 4.86 -6.99
C THR A 152 -19.78 3.72 -7.48
N LYS A 153 -20.09 2.47 -7.11
CA LYS A 153 -19.37 1.29 -7.58
C LYS A 153 -19.32 1.19 -9.11
N GLU A 154 -20.36 1.67 -9.78
CA GLU A 154 -20.50 1.67 -11.25
C GLU A 154 -19.84 2.89 -11.93
N GLY A 155 -19.14 3.74 -11.18
CA GLY A 155 -18.40 4.88 -11.72
C GLY A 155 -19.22 6.16 -11.92
N LYS A 156 -20.42 6.28 -11.35
CA LYS A 156 -21.15 7.54 -11.37
C LYS A 156 -20.52 8.52 -10.38
N TYR A 157 -20.08 9.68 -10.86
CA TYR A 157 -19.54 10.76 -10.02
C TYR A 157 -20.57 11.23 -8.98
N LEU A 158 -20.09 11.39 -7.74
CA LEU A 158 -20.88 11.89 -6.62
C LEU A 158 -20.34 13.22 -6.08
N ASP A 159 -19.04 13.28 -5.75
CA ASP A 159 -18.42 14.45 -5.13
C ASP A 159 -16.90 14.48 -5.36
N SER A 160 -16.26 15.62 -5.02
CA SER A 160 -14.80 15.74 -5.03
C SER A 160 -14.30 16.89 -4.16
N TRP A 161 -13.11 16.73 -3.58
CA TRP A 161 -12.43 17.77 -2.81
C TRP A 161 -10.94 17.76 -3.09
N GLY A 162 -10.29 18.85 -2.69
CA GLY A 162 -8.86 19.08 -2.93
C GLY A 162 -8.57 19.89 -4.19
N SER A 163 -7.39 20.44 -4.23
CA SER A 163 -6.82 21.19 -5.34
C SER A 163 -5.31 21.21 -5.21
N LYS A 164 -4.59 21.55 -6.28
CA LYS A 164 -3.13 21.66 -6.23
C LYS A 164 -2.66 22.74 -5.25
N GLY A 165 -1.76 22.39 -4.33
CA GLY A 165 -1.15 23.32 -3.39
C GLY A 165 -0.57 22.63 -2.16
N ASN A 166 -0.20 23.43 -1.16
CA ASN A 166 0.41 22.99 0.10
C ASN A 166 -0.36 23.43 1.36
N MET A 167 -1.44 24.18 1.18
CA MET A 167 -2.31 24.56 2.30
C MET A 167 -3.12 23.34 2.77
N GLU A 168 -3.75 23.43 3.94
CA GLU A 168 -4.69 22.43 4.41
C GLU A 168 -5.82 22.19 3.40
N GLY A 169 -6.17 20.93 3.17
CA GLY A 169 -7.14 20.51 2.14
C GLY A 169 -6.64 20.59 0.70
N GLN A 170 -5.43 21.10 0.45
CA GLN A 170 -4.77 21.05 -0.86
C GLN A 170 -3.81 19.87 -0.93
N PHE A 171 -3.47 19.42 -2.14
CA PHE A 171 -2.60 18.29 -2.39
C PHE A 171 -1.48 18.61 -3.38
N ASN A 172 -0.41 17.85 -3.28
CA ASN A 172 0.65 17.78 -4.27
C ASN A 172 0.97 16.31 -4.56
N LEU A 173 0.49 15.81 -5.69
CA LEU A 173 0.63 14.40 -6.09
C LEU A 173 0.21 13.44 -4.95
N PRO A 174 -1.03 13.50 -4.44
CA PRO A 174 -1.50 12.58 -3.41
C PRO A 174 -1.42 11.13 -3.91
N TRP A 175 -1.17 10.17 -2.99
CA TRP A 175 -0.96 8.78 -3.39
C TRP A 175 -1.98 7.84 -2.77
N GLY A 176 -1.74 7.36 -1.56
CA GLY A 176 -2.61 6.39 -0.89
C GLY A 176 -3.79 7.03 -0.18
N ILE A 177 -4.86 6.24 -0.04
CA ILE A 177 -6.08 6.62 0.67
C ILE A 177 -6.60 5.45 1.49
N SER A 178 -7.16 5.74 2.66
CA SER A 178 -7.85 4.76 3.49
C SER A 178 -9.01 5.39 4.24
N VAL A 179 -9.94 4.54 4.71
CA VAL A 179 -11.06 4.95 5.54
C VAL A 179 -10.91 4.33 6.93
N THR A 180 -11.05 5.13 7.98
CA THR A 180 -10.97 4.69 9.37
C THR A 180 -12.28 4.00 9.81
N ALA A 181 -12.25 3.33 10.95
CA ALA A 181 -13.46 2.71 11.52
C ALA A 181 -14.60 3.71 11.79
N ASN A 182 -14.28 5.00 11.94
CA ASN A 182 -15.25 6.07 12.16
C ASN A 182 -15.71 6.74 10.85
N GLY A 183 -15.24 6.25 9.69
CA GLY A 183 -15.56 6.80 8.36
C GLY A 183 -14.73 8.01 7.95
N GLU A 184 -13.74 8.44 8.76
CA GLU A 184 -12.80 9.48 8.38
C GLU A 184 -11.85 8.98 7.28
N ILE A 185 -11.28 9.88 6.51
CA ILE A 185 -10.49 9.55 5.33
C ILE A 185 -9.06 10.05 5.52
N LEU A 186 -8.09 9.14 5.45
CA LEU A 186 -6.67 9.49 5.44
C LEU A 186 -6.15 9.51 4.00
N VAL A 187 -5.44 10.57 3.64
CA VAL A 187 -4.80 10.72 2.32
C VAL A 187 -3.31 11.00 2.51
N ALA A 188 -2.48 10.16 1.91
CA ALA A 188 -1.05 10.39 1.84
C ALA A 188 -0.75 11.46 0.78
N ASP A 189 -0.43 12.67 1.20
CA ASP A 189 -0.09 13.83 0.37
C ASP A 189 1.41 13.81 0.07
N TRP A 190 1.79 12.90 -0.84
CA TRP A 190 3.14 12.45 -1.13
C TRP A 190 4.11 13.60 -1.41
N GLY A 191 3.76 14.53 -2.30
CA GLY A 191 4.61 15.63 -2.68
C GLY A 191 4.72 16.75 -1.62
N ASN A 192 3.83 16.76 -0.61
CA ASN A 192 3.88 17.68 0.52
C ASN A 192 4.45 17.04 1.79
N ASN A 193 4.91 15.79 1.73
CA ASN A 193 5.50 15.05 2.86
C ASN A 193 4.60 14.99 4.10
N ARG A 194 3.30 14.82 3.92
CA ARG A 194 2.32 14.77 5.01
C ARG A 194 1.22 13.73 4.75
N VAL A 195 0.48 13.40 5.78
CA VAL A 195 -0.81 12.70 5.71
C VAL A 195 -1.88 13.66 6.17
N GLN A 196 -2.97 13.81 5.42
CA GLN A 196 -4.12 14.62 5.82
C GLN A 196 -5.31 13.72 6.13
N LYS A 197 -6.07 14.10 7.16
CA LYS A 197 -7.29 13.42 7.62
C LYS A 197 -8.49 14.30 7.35
N PHE A 198 -9.53 13.70 6.78
CA PHE A 198 -10.76 14.39 6.38
C PHE A 198 -11.98 13.74 7.01
N SER A 199 -13.04 14.51 7.18
CA SER A 199 -14.36 13.98 7.48
C SER A 199 -14.90 13.14 6.29
N PRO A 200 -15.98 12.35 6.49
CA PRO A 200 -16.63 11.63 5.38
C PRO A 200 -17.17 12.53 4.26
N THR A 201 -17.30 13.85 4.53
CA THR A 201 -17.74 14.88 3.58
C THR A 201 -16.58 15.63 2.91
N GLY A 202 -15.32 15.27 3.20
CA GLY A 202 -14.15 15.88 2.58
C GLY A 202 -13.64 17.16 3.27
N ASP A 203 -14.15 17.49 4.48
CA ASP A 203 -13.62 18.61 5.27
C ASP A 203 -12.37 18.18 6.03
N ILE A 204 -11.30 18.98 5.98
CA ILE A 204 -10.05 18.70 6.68
C ILE A 204 -10.25 18.68 8.20
N SER A 205 -9.74 17.67 8.89
CA SER A 205 -9.77 17.56 10.34
C SER A 205 -8.38 17.62 10.97
N GLU A 206 -7.40 16.93 10.40
CA GLU A 206 -6.05 16.84 10.96
C GLU A 206 -4.99 16.73 9.85
N SER A 207 -3.73 17.05 10.19
CA SER A 207 -2.57 16.85 9.33
C SER A 207 -1.38 16.36 10.12
N TYR A 208 -0.72 15.31 9.62
CA TYR A 208 0.46 14.67 10.24
C TYR A 208 1.67 14.82 9.32
N GLY A 209 2.87 14.96 9.90
CA GLY A 209 4.12 14.92 9.13
C GLY A 209 5.07 16.08 9.36
N THR A 210 4.63 17.15 9.98
CA THR A 210 5.46 18.31 10.34
C THR A 210 5.95 18.19 11.79
N PHE A 211 6.89 17.26 12.02
CA PHE A 211 7.52 17.09 13.33
C PHE A 211 8.77 17.97 13.42
N GLU A 212 8.59 19.27 13.61
CA GLU A 212 9.69 20.23 13.68
C GLU A 212 10.72 19.81 14.74
N ASN A 213 11.99 19.81 14.34
CA ASN A 213 13.16 19.53 15.21
C ASN A 213 13.31 18.11 15.77
N THR A 214 12.56 17.10 15.29
CA THR A 214 12.66 15.72 15.83
C THR A 214 13.40 14.74 14.92
N GLY A 215 13.68 15.08 13.65
CA GLY A 215 14.19 14.16 12.64
C GLY A 215 13.16 13.08 12.22
N LYS A 216 11.91 13.26 12.61
CA LYS A 216 10.81 12.31 12.37
C LYS A 216 9.88 12.72 11.23
N CYS A 217 10.15 13.81 10.52
CA CYS A 217 9.37 14.24 9.37
C CYS A 217 9.20 13.14 8.35
N PHE A 218 8.04 13.07 7.73
CA PHE A 218 7.82 12.16 6.61
C PHE A 218 8.59 12.62 5.36
N ASN A 219 8.91 11.67 4.53
CA ASN A 219 9.46 11.90 3.21
C ASN A 219 8.66 11.06 2.21
N ARG A 220 7.80 11.72 1.45
CA ARG A 220 6.96 11.06 0.45
C ARG A 220 6.15 9.89 1.01
N PRO A 221 5.30 10.10 2.02
CA PRO A 221 4.47 9.01 2.55
C PRO A 221 3.57 8.45 1.44
N SER A 222 3.53 7.13 1.31
CA SER A 222 2.78 6.45 0.25
C SER A 222 1.43 5.92 0.70
N SER A 223 1.28 5.59 2.00
CA SER A 223 0.06 5.01 2.54
C SER A 223 -0.07 5.32 4.03
N ALA A 224 -1.30 5.44 4.51
CA ALA A 224 -1.59 5.59 5.93
C ALA A 224 -2.87 4.83 6.29
N VAL A 225 -2.91 4.25 7.50
CA VAL A 225 -4.10 3.62 8.08
C VAL A 225 -4.20 3.97 9.56
N GLN A 226 -5.41 3.93 10.11
CA GLN A 226 -5.65 4.20 11.54
C GLN A 226 -6.31 2.99 12.20
N ASP A 227 -5.83 2.61 13.39
CA ASP A 227 -6.47 1.56 14.18
C ASP A 227 -7.67 2.11 14.97
N ARG A 228 -8.36 1.18 15.67
CA ARG A 228 -9.55 1.54 16.48
C ARG A 228 -9.21 2.34 17.75
N GLU A 229 -7.96 2.35 18.16
CA GLU A 229 -7.47 3.12 19.31
C GLU A 229 -7.01 4.52 18.88
N GLY A 230 -6.99 4.81 17.56
CA GLY A 230 -6.68 6.11 16.97
C GLY A 230 -5.23 6.29 16.55
N PHE A 231 -4.35 5.28 16.74
CA PHE A 231 -2.98 5.35 16.24
C PHE A 231 -2.94 5.31 14.72
N VAL A 232 -2.16 6.21 14.13
CA VAL A 232 -1.97 6.30 12.67
C VAL A 232 -0.65 5.64 12.30
N TYR A 233 -0.70 4.69 11.39
CA TYR A 233 0.45 3.99 10.82
C TYR A 233 0.71 4.56 9.43
N VAL A 234 1.96 4.97 9.16
CA VAL A 234 2.31 5.65 7.91
C VAL A 234 3.49 4.95 7.24
N ALA A 235 3.29 4.50 6.01
CA ALA A 235 4.40 4.07 5.15
C ALA A 235 5.17 5.31 4.69
N ASP A 236 6.27 5.60 5.37
CA ASP A 236 7.17 6.73 5.11
C ASP A 236 8.21 6.31 4.05
N TRP A 237 7.69 6.17 2.81
CA TRP A 237 8.36 5.52 1.68
C TRP A 237 9.75 6.08 1.40
N GLY A 238 9.92 7.39 1.33
CA GLY A 238 11.21 8.01 1.03
C GLY A 238 12.23 7.91 2.18
N ASN A 239 11.79 7.49 3.39
CA ASN A 239 12.66 7.21 4.54
C ASN A 239 12.80 5.71 4.83
N GLU A 240 12.23 4.85 3.98
CA GLU A 240 12.31 3.38 4.07
C GLU A 240 11.90 2.83 5.44
N ARG A 241 10.81 3.35 6.00
CA ARG A 241 10.29 2.97 7.32
C ARG A 241 8.77 3.06 7.40
N VAL A 242 8.20 2.49 8.46
CA VAL A 242 6.82 2.76 8.88
C VAL A 242 6.87 3.53 10.20
N GLN A 243 6.15 4.63 10.29
CA GLN A 243 6.01 5.40 11.53
C GLN A 243 4.63 5.20 12.13
N ILE A 244 4.58 5.10 13.45
CA ILE A 244 3.34 5.03 14.23
C ILE A 244 3.21 6.34 15.00
N ILE A 245 2.07 6.99 14.83
CA ILE A 245 1.72 8.29 15.42
C ILE A 245 0.60 8.06 16.44
N ASP A 246 0.72 8.66 17.61
CA ASP A 246 -0.31 8.58 18.63
C ASP A 246 -1.50 9.54 18.37
N ASN A 247 -2.53 9.48 19.21
CA ASN A 247 -3.74 10.29 19.10
C ASN A 247 -3.49 11.81 19.31
N ASP A 248 -2.35 12.19 19.84
CA ASP A 248 -1.95 13.59 20.02
C ASP A 248 -1.09 14.07 18.83
N GLY A 249 -0.92 13.24 17.81
CA GLY A 249 -0.12 13.53 16.61
C GLY A 249 1.39 13.38 16.84
N ASN A 250 1.85 12.79 17.95
CA ASN A 250 3.26 12.61 18.23
C ASN A 250 3.79 11.30 17.66
N HIS A 251 5.08 11.30 17.29
CA HIS A 251 5.76 10.07 16.93
C HIS A 251 5.83 9.12 18.13
N PHE A 252 5.30 7.92 17.95
CA PHE A 252 5.25 6.89 19.00
C PHE A 252 6.29 5.76 18.79
N GLN A 253 6.32 5.15 17.60
CA GLN A 253 7.22 4.04 17.27
C GLN A 253 7.65 4.11 15.80
N GLU A 254 8.85 3.59 15.52
CA GLU A 254 9.37 3.40 14.16
C GLU A 254 9.61 1.92 13.91
N LEU A 255 9.13 1.41 12.76
CA LEU A 255 9.44 0.08 12.28
C LEU A 255 10.40 0.21 11.10
N LYS A 256 11.45 -0.60 11.09
CA LYS A 256 12.47 -0.63 10.02
C LYS A 256 12.46 -1.92 9.22
N GLY A 257 11.64 -2.89 9.60
CA GLY A 257 11.54 -4.19 8.95
C GLY A 257 12.23 -5.31 9.74
N ASP A 258 12.13 -6.51 9.17
CA ASP A 258 12.72 -7.75 9.69
C ASP A 258 13.27 -8.60 8.53
N SER A 259 14.17 -9.55 8.85
CA SER A 259 14.81 -10.46 7.89
C SER A 259 14.22 -11.88 7.89
N GLY A 260 13.08 -12.08 8.56
CA GLY A 260 12.40 -13.37 8.60
C GLY A 260 11.99 -13.83 7.19
N LEU A 261 12.25 -15.11 6.92
CA LEU A 261 11.86 -15.74 5.67
C LEU A 261 10.36 -16.06 5.67
N SER A 262 9.75 -16.02 4.50
CA SER A 262 8.41 -16.58 4.31
C SER A 262 8.48 -18.10 4.15
N PRO A 263 7.38 -18.84 4.39
CA PRO A 263 7.31 -20.27 4.11
C PRO A 263 7.70 -20.61 2.66
N TRP A 264 7.40 -19.75 1.70
CA TRP A 264 7.78 -19.96 0.30
C TRP A 264 9.28 -19.81 0.07
N ALA A 265 9.92 -18.85 0.73
CA ALA A 265 11.38 -18.67 0.69
C ALA A 265 12.11 -19.84 1.39
N GLU A 266 11.57 -20.34 2.51
CA GLU A 266 12.12 -21.51 3.20
C GLU A 266 12.09 -22.74 2.29
N GLN A 267 10.96 -23.04 1.64
CA GLN A 267 10.83 -24.14 0.68
C GLN A 267 11.80 -23.97 -0.51
N PHE A 268 12.01 -22.74 -0.99
CA PHE A 268 13.01 -22.48 -2.01
C PHE A 268 14.42 -22.86 -1.56
N PHE A 269 14.81 -22.48 -0.35
CA PHE A 269 16.13 -22.82 0.22
C PHE A 269 16.26 -24.32 0.57
N GLU A 270 15.17 -24.98 0.92
CA GLU A 270 15.17 -26.45 1.09
C GLU A 270 15.50 -27.16 -0.22
N ALA A 271 14.99 -26.68 -1.34
CA ALA A 271 15.28 -27.21 -2.68
C ALA A 271 16.65 -26.77 -3.23
N ASN A 272 17.18 -25.64 -2.77
CA ASN A 272 18.40 -25.00 -3.30
C ASN A 272 19.46 -24.87 -2.20
N LYS A 273 20.02 -25.99 -1.76
CA LYS A 273 20.95 -26.06 -0.60
C LYS A 273 22.19 -25.18 -0.73
N ASP A 274 22.75 -25.03 -1.94
CA ASP A 274 23.93 -24.19 -2.15
C ASP A 274 23.61 -22.71 -1.86
N GLN A 275 22.41 -22.25 -2.23
CA GLN A 275 21.94 -20.90 -1.94
C GLN A 275 21.63 -20.73 -0.45
N ALA A 276 21.05 -21.74 0.21
CA ALA A 276 20.86 -21.74 1.66
C ALA A 276 22.18 -21.60 2.41
N ILE A 277 23.22 -22.35 2.01
CA ILE A 277 24.57 -22.27 2.58
C ILE A 277 25.19 -20.90 2.31
N ALA A 278 25.05 -20.34 1.11
CA ALA A 278 25.56 -19.02 0.77
C ALA A 278 24.90 -17.95 1.67
N ARG A 279 23.57 -17.98 1.81
CA ARG A 279 22.82 -17.07 2.70
C ARG A 279 23.27 -17.19 4.16
N SER A 280 23.41 -18.42 4.69
CA SER A 280 23.82 -18.62 6.08
C SER A 280 25.21 -18.09 6.42
N LYS A 281 26.08 -17.94 5.42
CA LYS A 281 27.44 -17.38 5.54
C LYS A 281 27.50 -15.89 5.22
N SER A 282 26.42 -15.30 4.70
CA SER A 282 26.37 -13.90 4.31
C SER A 282 26.20 -13.01 5.54
N ASN A 283 26.81 -11.83 5.50
CA ASN A 283 26.53 -10.79 6.48
C ASN A 283 25.26 -10.03 6.00
N LEU A 284 24.14 -10.30 6.64
CA LEU A 284 22.83 -9.70 6.31
C LEU A 284 22.69 -8.26 6.85
N GLU A 285 23.62 -7.83 7.70
CA GLU A 285 23.68 -6.48 8.28
C GLU A 285 25.09 -5.88 8.13
N PRO A 286 25.58 -5.68 6.88
CA PRO A 286 26.91 -5.11 6.68
C PRO A 286 26.97 -3.68 7.21
N LYS A 287 28.16 -3.25 7.61
CA LYS A 287 28.40 -1.83 7.88
C LYS A 287 28.29 -1.08 6.55
N VAL A 288 27.37 -0.14 6.48
CA VAL A 288 27.22 0.75 5.33
C VAL A 288 28.24 1.87 5.44
N ASP A 289 28.83 2.24 4.31
CA ASP A 289 29.75 3.37 4.23
C ASP A 289 29.07 4.65 4.76
N PRO A 290 29.68 5.39 5.70
CA PRO A 290 29.12 6.62 6.25
C PRO A 290 28.84 7.73 5.22
N GLU A 291 29.46 7.67 4.04
CA GLU A 291 29.19 8.59 2.95
C GLU A 291 27.81 8.33 2.28
N ILE A 292 27.28 7.12 2.43
CA ILE A 292 25.94 6.76 1.92
C ILE A 292 24.90 7.27 2.90
N GLN A 293 24.18 8.33 2.50
CA GLN A 293 23.17 8.98 3.31
C GLN A 293 21.73 8.69 2.85
N ALA A 294 21.56 8.21 1.61
CA ALA A 294 20.24 7.96 1.04
C ALA A 294 19.57 6.73 1.68
N PRO A 295 18.39 6.86 2.30
CA PRO A 295 17.73 5.76 2.99
C PRO A 295 17.55 4.51 2.13
N TYR A 296 17.16 4.67 0.86
CA TYR A 296 16.94 3.55 -0.06
C TYR A 296 18.24 2.78 -0.36
N GLU A 297 19.39 3.45 -0.41
CA GLU A 297 20.67 2.80 -0.65
C GLU A 297 21.16 2.03 0.60
N ILE A 298 20.86 2.55 1.78
CA ILE A 298 21.14 1.87 3.05
C ILE A 298 20.26 0.61 3.13
N SER A 299 18.97 0.76 2.87
CA SER A 299 18.01 -0.34 2.91
C SER A 299 18.31 -1.43 1.90
N ALA A 300 18.76 -1.08 0.71
CA ALA A 300 19.18 -2.07 -0.30
C ALA A 300 20.31 -3.01 0.18
N ARG A 301 21.14 -2.56 1.13
CA ARG A 301 22.30 -3.32 1.67
C ARG A 301 22.01 -4.09 2.94
N ILE A 302 20.97 -3.73 3.68
CA ILE A 302 20.64 -4.35 4.98
C ILE A 302 19.34 -5.11 4.83
N GLU A 303 19.40 -6.44 4.85
CA GLU A 303 18.25 -7.29 4.49
C GLU A 303 17.01 -7.08 5.35
N LYS A 304 17.18 -6.83 6.64
CA LYS A 304 16.05 -6.61 7.54
C LYS A 304 15.31 -5.30 7.30
N TYR A 305 15.96 -4.28 6.71
CA TYR A 305 15.32 -2.99 6.50
C TYR A 305 14.26 -3.07 5.40
N PHE A 306 13.16 -2.36 5.58
CA PHE A 306 12.21 -2.15 4.51
C PHE A 306 12.92 -1.55 3.30
N TRP A 307 12.54 -2.00 2.12
CA TRP A 307 13.03 -1.43 0.87
C TRP A 307 11.83 -1.20 -0.07
N GLY A 308 11.37 0.06 -0.11
CA GLY A 308 10.16 0.49 -0.80
C GLY A 308 8.87 0.05 -0.09
N PRO A 309 8.63 0.47 1.18
CA PRO A 309 7.34 0.21 1.86
C PRO A 309 6.24 1.02 1.16
N ALA A 310 5.55 0.40 0.19
CA ALA A 310 4.65 1.08 -0.73
C ALA A 310 3.22 1.24 -0.19
N SER A 311 2.71 0.23 0.49
CA SER A 311 1.35 0.21 1.03
C SER A 311 1.28 -0.47 2.38
N ILE A 312 0.32 -0.06 3.18
CA ILE A 312 0.00 -0.68 4.47
C ILE A 312 -1.51 -0.88 4.59
N LYS A 313 -1.90 -1.99 5.21
CA LYS A 313 -3.30 -2.30 5.52
C LYS A 313 -3.41 -2.87 6.93
N LEU A 314 -4.55 -2.63 7.56
CA LEU A 314 -4.91 -3.23 8.85
C LEU A 314 -5.96 -4.30 8.62
N THR A 315 -5.78 -5.47 9.23
CA THR A 315 -6.82 -6.50 9.32
C THR A 315 -7.80 -6.17 10.45
N SER A 316 -8.98 -6.77 10.38
CA SER A 316 -9.96 -6.69 11.47
C SER A 316 -9.44 -7.27 12.80
N ASN A 317 -8.46 -8.16 12.75
CA ASN A 317 -7.85 -8.84 13.89
C ASN A 317 -6.67 -8.07 14.52
N GLY A 318 -6.34 -6.88 14.01
CA GLY A 318 -5.25 -6.05 14.54
C GLY A 318 -3.87 -6.46 14.03
N GLU A 319 -3.77 -6.91 12.79
CA GLU A 319 -2.51 -7.17 12.10
C GLU A 319 -2.25 -6.05 11.11
N LEU A 320 -1.00 -5.59 11.06
CA LEU A 320 -0.53 -4.60 10.10
C LEU A 320 0.27 -5.31 9.00
N LEU A 321 -0.22 -5.25 7.77
CA LEU A 321 0.45 -5.77 6.60
C LEU A 321 1.19 -4.63 5.89
N ILE A 322 2.48 -4.81 5.64
CA ILE A 322 3.37 -3.83 4.99
C ILE A 322 3.89 -4.43 3.69
N VAL A 323 3.52 -3.82 2.57
CA VAL A 323 3.98 -4.23 1.24
C VAL A 323 5.35 -3.63 0.97
N GLU A 324 6.34 -4.47 0.66
CA GLU A 324 7.69 -4.06 0.27
C GLU A 324 7.94 -4.33 -1.22
N THR A 325 7.94 -3.27 -2.01
CA THR A 325 8.07 -3.37 -3.47
C THR A 325 9.39 -4.02 -3.89
N ASN A 326 10.53 -3.55 -3.35
CA ASN A 326 11.85 -3.98 -3.79
C ASN A 326 12.36 -5.26 -3.11
N ARG A 327 11.64 -5.74 -2.07
CA ARG A 327 11.90 -7.03 -1.41
C ARG A 327 10.93 -8.11 -1.87
N HIS A 328 9.95 -7.79 -2.70
CA HIS A 328 8.97 -8.74 -3.25
C HIS A 328 8.23 -9.54 -2.17
N ARG A 329 7.87 -8.87 -1.07
CA ARG A 329 7.27 -9.50 0.11
C ARG A 329 6.27 -8.59 0.82
N ILE A 330 5.54 -9.20 1.74
CA ILE A 330 4.69 -8.51 2.71
C ILE A 330 5.22 -8.88 4.09
N GLN A 331 5.48 -7.89 4.94
CA GLN A 331 5.75 -8.14 6.35
C GLN A 331 4.49 -7.93 7.18
N VAL A 332 4.24 -8.84 8.09
CA VAL A 332 3.09 -8.83 9.00
C VAL A 332 3.56 -8.52 10.42
N TYR A 333 2.89 -7.55 11.05
CA TYR A 333 3.12 -7.15 12.43
C TYR A 333 1.84 -7.31 13.24
N SER A 334 1.93 -7.88 14.44
CA SER A 334 0.85 -7.91 15.41
C SER A 334 0.82 -6.60 16.20
N ILE A 335 -0.35 -6.00 16.34
CA ILE A 335 -0.59 -4.81 17.17
C ILE A 335 -1.09 -5.30 18.53
N ILE A 336 -0.42 -4.88 19.62
CA ILE A 336 -0.69 -5.30 21.00
C ILE A 336 -0.89 -4.12 21.95
#